data_414dd003e3f4c3d54740e228af2a36f0
#
_entry.id   414dd003e3f4c3d54740e228af2a36f0
#
_cell.length_a   1.000
_cell.length_b   1.000
_cell.length_c   1.000
_cell.angle_alpha   90.00
_cell.angle_beta   90.00
_cell.angle_gamma   90.00
#
_symmetry.space_group_name_H-M   'P 1'
#
loop_
_entity.id
_entity.type
_entity.pdbx_description
1 polymer ?
#
loop_
_entity_poly.entity_id
_entity_poly.type
_entity_poly.pdbx_seq_one_letter_code
_entity_poly.pdbx_strand_id
1 'polypeptide(L)'
;VIYGINTGFGPMAQYRIGDADLNSLQYNIIRSHSCGAGEALPDICVRAAMLARLQTFLNAKSGVHPDVVRILADFLNNEIYPLVPRHGSVGASGDLVQLAHIALALIGEAEVSFRGETVPAAEAMAACGITPLRLRIRDGLALTNGTAVMTGIGLVNLAQARRLLGWAVKASVMLNEIVESYDDFMAGALNEYKLHAGQIEIARQMRAICATSRRLRKREAELYSGDTGAAPTFRHKVQPYYSLRCIPQILGPVLETISQAEKILVEEFNAVDDNPVVDPAAGTIYHGGNFHGDYVSLEMDKLKIAVTKMTMLA
;
A
#
# COMPACT_ATOMS: atom_id res chain seq x y z
N VAL A 1 -1.97 -3.05 -36.15
CA VAL A 1 -3.13 -2.89 -35.23
C VAL A 1 -2.61 -2.95 -33.81
N ILE A 2 -2.89 -1.93 -33.01
CA ILE A 2 -2.42 -1.83 -31.63
C ILE A 2 -3.63 -1.51 -30.75
N TYR A 3 -3.83 -2.30 -29.70
CA TYR A 3 -4.95 -2.16 -28.76
C TYR A 3 -4.98 -0.75 -28.13
N GLY A 4 -6.17 -0.14 -28.17
CA GLY A 4 -6.41 1.18 -27.58
C GLY A 4 -5.69 2.36 -28.24
N ILE A 5 -5.04 2.11 -29.39
CA ILE A 5 -4.48 3.13 -30.27
C ILE A 5 -5.36 3.27 -31.50
N ASN A 6 -5.48 2.21 -32.31
CA ASN A 6 -6.32 2.21 -33.51
C ASN A 6 -7.41 1.13 -33.47
N THR A 7 -7.77 0.68 -32.27
CA THR A 7 -8.90 -0.19 -31.96
C THR A 7 -9.77 0.42 -30.88
N GLY A 8 -10.99 -0.07 -30.71
CA GLY A 8 -11.79 0.17 -29.51
C GLY A 8 -11.18 -0.53 -28.30
N PHE A 9 -11.86 -0.44 -27.14
CA PHE A 9 -11.44 -1.02 -25.85
C PHE A 9 -12.31 -2.19 -25.45
N GLY A 10 -11.77 -3.11 -24.65
CA GLY A 10 -12.48 -4.26 -24.10
C GLY A 10 -13.18 -5.09 -25.19
N PRO A 11 -14.50 -5.31 -25.11
CA PRO A 11 -15.25 -6.05 -26.12
C PRO A 11 -15.20 -5.45 -27.52
N MET A 12 -14.86 -4.17 -27.63
CA MET A 12 -14.76 -3.44 -28.90
C MET A 12 -13.34 -3.49 -29.49
N ALA A 13 -12.42 -4.26 -28.95
CA ALA A 13 -11.02 -4.32 -29.36
C ALA A 13 -10.83 -4.80 -30.82
N GLN A 14 -11.80 -5.50 -31.36
CA GLN A 14 -11.82 -5.98 -32.75
C GLN A 14 -12.25 -4.91 -33.78
N TYR A 15 -12.81 -3.80 -33.31
CA TYR A 15 -13.26 -2.73 -34.23
C TYR A 15 -12.15 -1.72 -34.44
N ARG A 16 -11.86 -1.44 -35.69
CA ARG A 16 -10.91 -0.37 -36.09
C ARG A 16 -11.55 0.99 -35.88
N ILE A 17 -10.80 1.89 -35.27
CA ILE A 17 -11.19 3.30 -35.10
C ILE A 17 -10.59 4.12 -36.22
N GLY A 18 -11.39 5.00 -36.83
CA GLY A 18 -10.95 5.91 -37.87
C GLY A 18 -10.02 7.00 -37.32
N ASP A 19 -9.10 7.48 -38.13
CA ASP A 19 -8.07 8.44 -37.71
C ASP A 19 -8.65 9.74 -37.14
N ALA A 20 -9.85 10.17 -37.61
CA ALA A 20 -10.54 11.34 -37.10
C ALA A 20 -11.01 11.20 -35.65
N ASP A 21 -11.23 9.96 -35.16
CA ASP A 21 -11.83 9.66 -33.86
C ASP A 21 -10.80 9.24 -32.80
N LEU A 22 -9.52 9.04 -33.17
CA LEU A 22 -8.50 8.52 -32.28
C LEU A 22 -8.30 9.38 -31.01
N ASN A 23 -8.33 10.69 -31.15
CA ASN A 23 -8.17 11.61 -30.03
C ASN A 23 -9.44 11.67 -29.16
N SER A 24 -10.64 11.75 -29.77
CA SER A 24 -11.91 11.76 -29.03
C SER A 24 -12.10 10.48 -28.22
N LEU A 25 -11.63 9.35 -28.74
CA LEU A 25 -11.63 8.07 -28.03
C LEU A 25 -10.88 8.14 -26.69
N GLN A 26 -9.76 8.88 -26.62
CA GLN A 26 -8.98 9.02 -25.37
C GLN A 26 -9.74 9.81 -24.30
N TYR A 27 -10.47 10.86 -24.67
CA TYR A 27 -11.36 11.57 -23.75
C TYR A 27 -12.56 10.72 -23.35
N ASN A 28 -13.14 9.98 -24.29
CA ASN A 28 -14.31 9.16 -24.06
C ASN A 28 -14.05 8.01 -23.07
N ILE A 29 -12.87 7.38 -23.10
CA ILE A 29 -12.54 6.33 -22.11
C ILE A 29 -12.48 6.93 -20.71
N ILE A 30 -11.87 8.09 -20.50
CA ILE A 30 -11.79 8.77 -19.21
C ILE A 30 -13.20 9.10 -18.70
N ARG A 31 -14.01 9.80 -19.51
CA ARG A 31 -15.36 10.23 -19.12
C ARG A 31 -16.29 9.07 -18.85
N SER A 32 -16.25 8.02 -19.68
CA SER A 32 -17.12 6.84 -19.50
C SER A 32 -16.75 5.98 -18.30
N HIS A 33 -15.50 5.99 -17.87
CA HIS A 33 -15.01 5.21 -16.73
C HIS A 33 -15.00 6.00 -15.41
N SER A 34 -15.23 7.33 -15.45
CA SER A 34 -15.37 8.15 -14.23
C SER A 34 -16.76 7.97 -13.60
N CYS A 35 -17.10 6.73 -13.25
CA CYS A 35 -18.42 6.32 -12.75
C CYS A 35 -18.34 5.73 -11.32
N GLY A 36 -17.32 6.12 -10.56
CA GLY A 36 -17.13 5.66 -9.18
C GLY A 36 -18.23 6.13 -8.23
N ALA A 37 -18.36 5.44 -7.11
CA ALA A 37 -19.38 5.70 -6.10
C ALA A 37 -18.78 5.68 -4.67
N GLY A 38 -19.56 6.20 -3.72
CA GLY A 38 -19.19 6.26 -2.31
C GLY A 38 -18.37 7.51 -1.95
N GLU A 39 -17.86 7.53 -0.72
CA GLU A 39 -17.02 8.60 -0.22
C GLU A 39 -15.70 8.71 -1.00
N ALA A 40 -15.11 9.90 -1.04
CA ALA A 40 -13.81 10.10 -1.61
C ALA A 40 -12.71 9.38 -0.79
N LEU A 41 -11.68 8.90 -1.47
CA LEU A 41 -10.46 8.41 -0.82
C LEU A 41 -9.77 9.56 -0.09
N PRO A 42 -9.08 9.29 1.04
CA PRO A 42 -8.24 10.30 1.68
C PRO A 42 -7.15 10.83 0.75
N ASP A 43 -6.84 12.13 0.83
CA ASP A 43 -5.84 12.80 -0.02
C ASP A 43 -4.49 12.08 -0.03
N ILE A 44 -4.06 11.52 1.11
CA ILE A 44 -2.81 10.77 1.19
C ILE A 44 -2.82 9.50 0.30
N CYS A 45 -3.97 8.85 0.16
CA CYS A 45 -4.12 7.69 -0.72
C CYS A 45 -4.10 8.12 -2.19
N VAL A 46 -4.78 9.23 -2.52
CA VAL A 46 -4.78 9.79 -3.88
C VAL A 46 -3.38 10.26 -4.27
N ARG A 47 -2.68 10.94 -3.36
CA ARG A 47 -1.28 11.35 -3.54
C ARG A 47 -0.38 10.15 -3.82
N ALA A 48 -0.51 9.07 -3.04
CA ALA A 48 0.26 7.84 -3.23
C ALA A 48 -0.06 7.17 -4.57
N ALA A 49 -1.33 7.14 -4.98
CA ALA A 49 -1.77 6.63 -6.28
C ALA A 49 -1.20 7.43 -7.45
N MET A 50 -1.25 8.76 -7.38
CA MET A 50 -0.68 9.65 -8.40
C MET A 50 0.84 9.47 -8.50
N LEU A 51 1.52 9.31 -7.37
CA LEU A 51 2.96 9.06 -7.34
C LEU A 51 3.32 7.70 -7.96
N ALA A 52 2.53 6.65 -7.66
CA ALA A 52 2.70 5.33 -8.27
C ALA A 52 2.49 5.40 -9.79
N ARG A 53 1.45 6.13 -10.25
CA ARG A 53 1.21 6.30 -11.69
C ARG A 53 2.32 7.09 -12.38
N LEU A 54 2.82 8.12 -11.74
CA LEU A 54 3.96 8.89 -12.21
C LEU A 54 5.20 7.99 -12.35
N GLN A 55 5.47 7.14 -11.35
CA GLN A 55 6.60 6.20 -11.37
C GLN A 55 6.50 5.21 -12.54
N THR A 56 5.32 4.66 -12.81
CA THR A 56 5.09 3.82 -14.01
C THR A 56 5.50 4.55 -15.29
N PHE A 57 5.08 5.80 -15.45
CA PHE A 57 5.39 6.57 -16.66
C PHE A 57 6.86 6.93 -16.79
N LEU A 58 7.57 7.14 -15.68
CA LEU A 58 9.01 7.38 -15.68
C LEU A 58 9.84 6.18 -16.17
N ASN A 59 9.29 4.96 -16.19
CA ASN A 59 9.90 3.82 -16.86
C ASN A 59 9.94 3.93 -18.40
N ALA A 60 9.26 4.94 -18.98
CA ALA A 60 9.20 5.21 -20.42
C ALA A 60 8.73 4.01 -21.28
N LYS A 61 7.84 3.19 -20.76
CA LYS A 61 7.26 2.02 -21.43
C LYS A 61 5.75 2.15 -21.70
N SER A 62 5.13 3.21 -21.20
CA SER A 62 3.67 3.44 -21.33
C SER A 62 3.28 4.08 -22.67
N GLY A 63 4.22 4.70 -23.38
CA GLY A 63 3.96 5.38 -24.64
C GLY A 63 3.10 6.64 -24.50
N VAL A 64 3.17 7.32 -23.35
CA VAL A 64 2.47 8.59 -23.08
C VAL A 64 3.29 9.79 -23.52
N HIS A 65 2.61 10.90 -23.80
CA HIS A 65 3.28 12.16 -24.05
C HIS A 65 3.91 12.74 -22.77
N PRO A 66 5.08 13.41 -22.82
CA PRO A 66 5.74 14.00 -21.65
C PRO A 66 4.88 14.97 -20.84
N ASP A 67 3.87 15.61 -21.45
CA ASP A 67 2.94 16.50 -20.75
C ASP A 67 2.12 15.76 -19.69
N VAL A 68 1.83 14.47 -19.87
CA VAL A 68 1.17 13.61 -18.86
C VAL A 68 2.03 13.49 -17.61
N VAL A 69 3.33 13.29 -17.78
CA VAL A 69 4.30 13.20 -16.67
C VAL A 69 4.39 14.53 -15.94
N ARG A 70 4.50 15.65 -16.68
CA ARG A 70 4.61 16.98 -16.11
C ARG A 70 3.37 17.35 -15.29
N ILE A 71 2.18 17.16 -15.82
CA ILE A 71 0.96 17.55 -15.11
C ILE A 71 0.73 16.73 -13.83
N LEU A 72 1.06 15.43 -13.82
CA LEU A 72 1.03 14.64 -12.60
C LEU A 72 2.00 15.18 -11.55
N ALA A 73 3.21 15.55 -11.97
CA ALA A 73 4.20 16.16 -11.08
C ALA A 73 3.73 17.54 -10.58
N ASP A 74 3.11 18.35 -11.44
CA ASP A 74 2.56 19.66 -11.07
C ASP A 74 1.43 19.53 -10.05
N PHE A 75 0.52 18.57 -10.20
CA PHE A 75 -0.53 18.28 -9.23
C PHE A 75 0.05 17.86 -7.87
N LEU A 76 1.03 16.96 -7.88
CA LEU A 76 1.71 16.50 -6.65
C LEU A 76 2.43 17.64 -5.93
N ASN A 77 3.13 18.51 -6.68
CA ASN A 77 3.91 19.62 -6.14
C ASN A 77 3.04 20.77 -5.61
N ASN A 78 1.84 20.95 -6.16
CA ASN A 78 0.89 21.98 -5.76
C ASN A 78 -0.21 21.46 -4.82
N GLU A 79 -0.10 20.20 -4.36
CA GLU A 79 -1.07 19.57 -3.45
C GLU A 79 -2.51 19.62 -3.98
N ILE A 80 -2.67 19.38 -5.29
CA ILE A 80 -3.97 19.25 -5.96
C ILE A 80 -4.34 17.76 -5.99
N TYR A 81 -5.36 17.36 -5.23
CA TYR A 81 -5.76 15.96 -5.14
C TYR A 81 -7.15 15.75 -5.72
N PRO A 82 -7.29 15.00 -6.85
CA PRO A 82 -8.57 14.65 -7.42
C PRO A 82 -9.50 13.98 -6.41
N LEU A 83 -10.81 14.28 -6.45
CA LEU A 83 -11.80 13.55 -5.67
C LEU A 83 -12.05 12.19 -6.32
N VAL A 84 -11.47 11.15 -5.73
CA VAL A 84 -11.53 9.78 -6.23
C VAL A 84 -12.49 8.97 -5.37
N PRO A 85 -13.63 8.51 -5.91
CA PRO A 85 -14.57 7.67 -5.17
C PRO A 85 -13.96 6.33 -4.74
N ARG A 86 -14.38 5.84 -3.57
CA ARG A 86 -13.85 4.62 -2.95
C ARG A 86 -14.15 3.36 -3.75
N HIS A 87 -15.31 3.29 -4.43
CA HIS A 87 -15.80 2.10 -5.12
C HIS A 87 -15.89 2.29 -6.62
N GLY A 88 -15.62 1.21 -7.38
CA GLY A 88 -15.74 1.21 -8.85
C GLY A 88 -14.93 0.12 -9.52
N SER A 89 -13.65 0.03 -9.26
CA SER A 89 -12.76 -0.99 -9.83
C SER A 89 -12.78 -2.29 -9.03
N VAL A 90 -12.45 -3.40 -9.71
CA VAL A 90 -12.40 -4.75 -9.12
C VAL A 90 -11.03 -5.42 -9.31
N GLY A 91 -10.03 -4.71 -9.76
CA GLY A 91 -8.66 -5.18 -9.91
C GLY A 91 -8.39 -6.08 -11.13
N ALA A 92 -9.42 -6.52 -11.85
CA ALA A 92 -9.28 -7.41 -13.00
C ALA A 92 -8.63 -6.73 -14.23
N SER A 93 -8.95 -5.46 -14.45
CA SER A 93 -8.28 -4.57 -15.42
C SER A 93 -7.57 -3.42 -14.71
N GLY A 94 -7.08 -3.67 -13.50
CA GLY A 94 -6.54 -2.67 -12.62
C GLY A 94 -7.61 -1.73 -12.05
N ASP A 95 -7.23 -0.49 -11.85
CA ASP A 95 -7.98 0.55 -11.14
C ASP A 95 -8.71 1.51 -12.10
N LEU A 96 -9.32 0.99 -13.19
CA LEU A 96 -9.88 1.78 -14.28
C LEU A 96 -10.70 2.98 -13.82
N VAL A 97 -11.63 2.76 -12.89
CA VAL A 97 -12.57 3.80 -12.43
C VAL A 97 -11.86 4.87 -11.63
N GLN A 98 -11.08 4.49 -10.64
CA GLN A 98 -10.36 5.44 -9.80
C GLN A 98 -9.31 6.22 -10.60
N LEU A 99 -8.57 5.55 -11.49
CA LEU A 99 -7.62 6.20 -12.39
C LEU A 99 -8.31 7.14 -13.37
N ALA A 100 -9.51 6.81 -13.86
CA ALA A 100 -10.31 7.69 -14.69
C ALA A 100 -10.68 8.99 -13.98
N HIS A 101 -11.05 8.95 -12.68
CA HIS A 101 -11.29 10.16 -11.88
C HIS A 101 -10.02 11.01 -11.74
N ILE A 102 -8.85 10.40 -11.55
CA ILE A 102 -7.59 11.14 -11.56
C ILE A 102 -7.39 11.80 -12.92
N ALA A 103 -7.52 11.03 -14.01
CA ALA A 103 -7.34 11.53 -15.36
C ALA A 103 -8.33 12.65 -15.74
N LEU A 104 -9.58 12.57 -15.24
CA LEU A 104 -10.61 13.58 -15.44
C LEU A 104 -10.19 14.93 -14.83
N ALA A 105 -9.58 14.91 -13.65
CA ALA A 105 -9.03 16.12 -13.04
C ALA A 105 -7.86 16.71 -13.84
N LEU A 106 -6.98 15.86 -14.40
CA LEU A 106 -5.85 16.33 -15.21
C LEU A 106 -6.29 17.06 -16.50
N ILE A 107 -7.45 16.72 -17.05
CA ILE A 107 -8.04 17.43 -18.19
C ILE A 107 -8.92 18.62 -17.78
N GLY A 108 -9.04 18.91 -16.47
CA GLY A 108 -9.77 20.07 -15.94
C GLY A 108 -11.28 19.87 -15.75
N GLU A 109 -11.78 18.63 -15.81
CA GLU A 109 -13.24 18.33 -15.81
C GLU A 109 -13.81 17.78 -14.50
N ALA A 110 -13.02 17.69 -13.41
CA ALA A 110 -13.46 17.12 -12.12
C ALA A 110 -13.37 18.14 -11.00
N GLU A 111 -13.76 17.72 -9.79
CA GLU A 111 -13.45 18.41 -8.54
C GLU A 111 -12.19 17.85 -7.89
N VAL A 112 -11.51 18.71 -7.15
CA VAL A 112 -10.26 18.38 -6.45
C VAL A 112 -10.28 18.94 -5.03
N SER A 113 -9.57 18.27 -4.11
CA SER A 113 -9.16 18.86 -2.85
C SER A 113 -7.95 19.75 -3.10
N PHE A 114 -8.08 21.03 -2.78
CA PHE A 114 -7.03 22.03 -2.94
C PHE A 114 -7.08 23.02 -1.78
N ARG A 115 -5.98 23.15 -1.04
CA ARG A 115 -5.85 24.03 0.14
C ARG A 115 -6.92 23.81 1.20
N GLY A 116 -7.39 22.56 1.34
CA GLY A 116 -8.41 22.18 2.32
C GLY A 116 -9.86 22.40 1.88
N GLU A 117 -10.08 22.83 0.65
CA GLU A 117 -11.41 23.05 0.07
C GLU A 117 -11.63 22.15 -1.15
N THR A 118 -12.88 21.86 -1.46
CA THR A 118 -13.27 21.18 -2.71
C THR A 118 -13.61 22.25 -3.75
N VAL A 119 -12.86 22.25 -4.84
CA VAL A 119 -13.03 23.22 -5.94
C VAL A 119 -12.97 22.52 -7.31
N PRO A 120 -13.50 23.13 -8.38
CA PRO A 120 -13.27 22.63 -9.74
C PRO A 120 -11.80 22.52 -10.08
N ALA A 121 -11.39 21.42 -10.73
CA ALA A 121 -9.99 21.19 -11.11
C ALA A 121 -9.42 22.33 -11.97
N ALA A 122 -10.21 22.86 -12.90
CA ALA A 122 -9.81 24.00 -13.74
C ALA A 122 -9.48 25.25 -12.91
N GLU A 123 -10.18 25.49 -11.81
CA GLU A 123 -9.93 26.62 -10.91
C GLU A 123 -8.62 26.45 -10.14
N ALA A 124 -8.41 25.28 -9.52
CA ALA A 124 -7.17 24.95 -8.84
C ALA A 124 -5.95 25.04 -9.77
N MET A 125 -6.09 24.51 -10.99
CA MET A 125 -5.06 24.57 -12.02
C MET A 125 -4.73 26.03 -12.42
N ALA A 126 -5.75 26.84 -12.66
CA ALA A 126 -5.57 28.27 -12.99
C ALA A 126 -4.84 29.03 -11.88
N ALA A 127 -5.20 28.75 -10.61
CA ALA A 127 -4.55 29.36 -9.43
C ALA A 127 -3.05 28.99 -9.31
N CYS A 128 -2.64 27.87 -9.91
CA CYS A 128 -1.25 27.38 -9.92
C CYS A 128 -0.54 27.61 -11.27
N GLY A 129 -1.19 28.26 -12.24
CA GLY A 129 -0.62 28.46 -13.59
C GLY A 129 -0.48 27.19 -14.42
N ILE A 130 -1.26 26.14 -14.09
CA ILE A 130 -1.25 24.85 -14.78
C ILE A 130 -2.29 24.88 -15.89
N THR A 131 -1.90 24.44 -17.08
CA THR A 131 -2.84 24.29 -18.22
C THR A 131 -3.41 22.89 -18.24
N PRO A 132 -4.73 22.68 -18.41
CA PRO A 132 -5.33 21.37 -18.56
C PRO A 132 -4.67 20.53 -19.64
N LEU A 133 -4.51 19.23 -19.36
CA LEU A 133 -3.87 18.28 -20.26
C LEU A 133 -4.69 18.13 -21.55
N ARG A 134 -4.02 18.26 -22.66
CA ARG A 134 -4.57 17.90 -23.97
C ARG A 134 -4.14 16.49 -24.31
N LEU A 135 -5.10 15.57 -24.30
CA LEU A 135 -4.84 14.16 -24.56
C LEU A 135 -4.43 13.94 -26.01
N ARG A 136 -3.45 13.08 -26.18
CA ARG A 136 -3.01 12.54 -27.46
C ARG A 136 -3.33 11.06 -27.54
N ILE A 137 -3.09 10.46 -28.69
CA ILE A 137 -3.26 9.01 -28.90
C ILE A 137 -2.48 8.26 -27.83
N ARG A 138 -3.11 7.28 -27.18
CA ARG A 138 -2.60 6.45 -26.09
C ARG A 138 -2.77 7.06 -24.69
N ASP A 139 -2.75 8.38 -24.50
CA ASP A 139 -2.73 9.00 -23.15
C ASP A 139 -3.93 8.58 -22.29
N GLY A 140 -5.14 8.57 -22.85
CA GLY A 140 -6.36 8.23 -22.10
C GLY A 140 -6.35 6.81 -21.58
N LEU A 141 -6.00 5.82 -22.41
CA LEU A 141 -5.88 4.44 -21.97
C LEU A 141 -4.75 4.27 -20.95
N ALA A 142 -3.58 4.89 -21.20
CA ALA A 142 -2.46 4.81 -20.26
C ALA A 142 -2.79 5.45 -18.91
N LEU A 143 -3.56 6.53 -18.87
CA LEU A 143 -3.97 7.15 -17.61
C LEU A 143 -4.96 6.31 -16.81
N THR A 144 -5.73 5.42 -17.44
CA THR A 144 -6.81 4.67 -16.79
C THR A 144 -6.49 3.20 -16.52
N ASN A 145 -5.52 2.60 -17.21
CA ASN A 145 -5.24 1.17 -17.12
C ASN A 145 -3.96 0.90 -16.34
N GLY A 146 -4.09 0.30 -15.17
CA GLY A 146 -2.97 -0.04 -14.27
C GLY A 146 -3.39 -0.25 -12.82
N THR A 147 -2.43 -0.53 -11.95
CA THR A 147 -2.63 -0.90 -10.54
C THR A 147 -2.20 0.19 -9.55
N ALA A 148 -2.00 1.42 -10.05
CA ALA A 148 -1.40 2.49 -9.25
C ALA A 148 -2.24 2.92 -8.04
N VAL A 149 -3.58 2.85 -8.11
CA VAL A 149 -4.44 3.26 -6.98
C VAL A 149 -4.40 2.20 -5.87
N MET A 150 -4.57 0.93 -6.20
CA MET A 150 -4.48 -0.14 -5.19
C MET A 150 -3.08 -0.21 -4.58
N THR A 151 -2.03 0.02 -5.36
CA THR A 151 -0.64 0.08 -4.89
C THR A 151 -0.44 1.26 -3.93
N GLY A 152 -0.93 2.46 -4.29
CA GLY A 152 -0.87 3.63 -3.43
C GLY A 152 -1.60 3.44 -2.10
N ILE A 153 -2.84 2.93 -2.13
CA ILE A 153 -3.60 2.59 -0.92
C ILE A 153 -2.87 1.52 -0.11
N GLY A 154 -2.33 0.50 -0.77
CA GLY A 154 -1.55 -0.56 -0.13
C GLY A 154 -0.34 -0.04 0.63
N LEU A 155 0.43 0.86 0.05
CA LEU A 155 1.60 1.49 0.69
C LEU A 155 1.20 2.33 1.91
N VAL A 156 0.11 3.09 1.85
CA VAL A 156 -0.41 3.84 3.00
C VAL A 156 -0.84 2.90 4.11
N ASN A 157 -1.59 1.84 3.80
CA ASN A 157 -2.02 0.83 4.78
C ASN A 157 -0.84 0.07 5.39
N LEU A 158 0.17 -0.25 4.59
CA LEU A 158 1.41 -0.88 5.07
C LEU A 158 2.14 0.00 6.09
N ALA A 159 2.27 1.30 5.81
CA ALA A 159 2.88 2.25 6.75
C ALA A 159 2.10 2.31 8.07
N GLN A 160 0.76 2.30 8.02
CA GLN A 160 -0.09 2.24 9.21
C GLN A 160 0.09 0.93 9.99
N ALA A 161 0.11 -0.22 9.30
CA ALA A 161 0.31 -1.53 9.92
C ALA A 161 1.67 -1.62 10.63
N ARG A 162 2.74 -1.10 10.03
CA ARG A 162 4.07 -0.99 10.67
C ARG A 162 4.04 -0.15 11.95
N ARG A 163 3.38 0.99 11.88
CA ARG A 163 3.22 1.87 13.04
C ARG A 163 2.46 1.20 14.17
N LEU A 164 1.36 0.50 13.85
CA LEU A 164 0.58 -0.26 14.81
C LEU A 164 1.38 -1.41 15.44
N LEU A 165 2.15 -2.16 14.66
CA LEU A 165 3.04 -3.21 15.18
C LEU A 165 4.07 -2.62 16.15
N GLY A 166 4.67 -1.49 15.83
CA GLY A 166 5.61 -0.80 16.72
C GLY A 166 4.97 -0.41 18.07
N TRP A 167 3.72 0.04 18.04
CA TRP A 167 2.96 0.31 19.27
C TRP A 167 2.60 -0.96 20.03
N ALA A 168 2.20 -2.04 19.34
CA ALA A 168 1.89 -3.33 19.96
C ALA A 168 3.10 -3.89 20.71
N VAL A 169 4.30 -3.83 20.14
CA VAL A 169 5.54 -4.26 20.80
C VAL A 169 5.81 -3.43 22.06
N LYS A 170 5.72 -2.09 21.98
CA LYS A 170 5.93 -1.20 23.13
C LYS A 170 4.92 -1.46 24.25
N ALA A 171 3.63 -1.52 23.93
CA ALA A 171 2.57 -1.80 24.89
C ALA A 171 2.77 -3.16 25.57
N SER A 172 3.18 -4.17 24.80
CA SER A 172 3.48 -5.50 25.34
C SER A 172 4.64 -5.49 26.33
N VAL A 173 5.70 -4.72 26.08
CA VAL A 173 6.80 -4.55 27.05
C VAL A 173 6.30 -3.84 28.31
N MET A 174 5.55 -2.75 28.16
CA MET A 174 4.99 -2.00 29.31
C MET A 174 4.10 -2.89 30.18
N LEU A 175 3.24 -3.72 29.58
CA LEU A 175 2.40 -4.68 30.34
C LEU A 175 3.25 -5.69 31.10
N ASN A 176 4.30 -6.23 30.48
CA ASN A 176 5.20 -7.16 31.15
C ASN A 176 5.94 -6.51 32.32
N GLU A 177 6.32 -5.24 32.24
CA GLU A 177 6.90 -4.48 33.36
C GLU A 177 5.88 -4.20 34.45
N ILE A 178 4.63 -3.86 34.13
CA ILE A 178 3.56 -3.58 35.08
C ILE A 178 3.27 -4.83 35.96
N VAL A 179 3.19 -6.00 35.31
CA VAL A 179 2.92 -7.27 36.01
C VAL A 179 4.17 -7.93 36.52
N GLU A 180 5.34 -7.32 36.40
CA GLU A 180 6.63 -7.83 36.85
C GLU A 180 6.90 -9.27 36.37
N SER A 181 6.73 -9.48 35.03
CA SER A 181 6.96 -10.78 34.38
C SER A 181 8.42 -11.22 34.48
N TYR A 182 8.65 -12.52 34.29
CA TYR A 182 10.01 -13.04 34.02
C TYR A 182 10.40 -12.67 32.56
N ASP A 183 11.67 -12.39 32.35
CA ASP A 183 12.20 -11.93 31.06
C ASP A 183 12.73 -13.05 30.14
N ASP A 184 12.76 -14.29 30.63
CA ASP A 184 13.31 -15.45 29.90
C ASP A 184 12.62 -15.74 28.56
N PHE A 185 11.32 -15.41 28.42
CA PHE A 185 10.60 -15.60 27.15
C PHE A 185 11.14 -14.72 26.02
N MET A 186 11.84 -13.64 26.34
CA MET A 186 12.50 -12.77 25.37
C MET A 186 13.95 -13.18 25.07
N ALA A 187 14.49 -14.19 25.75
CA ALA A 187 15.89 -14.60 25.61
C ALA A 187 16.25 -14.90 24.15
N GLY A 188 17.45 -14.46 23.71
CA GLY A 188 17.93 -14.65 22.33
C GLY A 188 17.92 -16.11 21.94
N ALA A 189 18.63 -16.95 22.70
CA ALA A 189 18.74 -18.37 22.42
C ALA A 189 17.38 -19.10 22.33
N LEU A 190 16.42 -18.78 23.23
CA LEU A 190 15.09 -19.38 23.19
C LEU A 190 14.39 -19.11 21.85
N ASN A 191 14.45 -17.86 21.38
CA ASN A 191 13.76 -17.44 20.16
C ASN A 191 14.49 -17.91 18.89
N GLU A 192 15.82 -17.98 18.91
CA GLU A 192 16.65 -18.51 17.83
C GLU A 192 16.41 -20.01 17.57
N TYR A 193 16.15 -20.82 18.61
CA TYR A 193 15.80 -22.24 18.44
C TYR A 193 14.50 -22.46 17.65
N LYS A 194 13.61 -21.47 17.58
CA LYS A 194 12.37 -21.56 16.82
C LYS A 194 12.54 -21.23 15.33
N LEU A 195 13.68 -20.65 14.91
CA LEU A 195 14.13 -20.37 13.55
C LEU A 195 13.33 -19.28 12.78
N HIS A 196 12.22 -18.78 13.29
CA HIS A 196 11.41 -17.76 12.62
C HIS A 196 12.03 -16.37 12.79
N ALA A 197 12.41 -15.74 11.69
CA ALA A 197 13.09 -14.43 11.69
C ALA A 197 12.26 -13.33 12.36
N GLY A 198 10.96 -13.28 12.10
CA GLY A 198 10.06 -12.30 12.70
C GLY A 198 9.96 -12.47 14.22
N GLN A 199 9.89 -13.70 14.73
CA GLN A 199 9.89 -13.96 16.16
C GLN A 199 11.20 -13.51 16.82
N ILE A 200 12.33 -13.83 16.22
CA ILE A 200 13.67 -13.44 16.71
C ILE A 200 13.76 -11.92 16.78
N GLU A 201 13.30 -11.23 15.72
CA GLU A 201 13.35 -9.78 15.64
C GLU A 201 12.43 -9.11 16.68
N ILE A 202 11.19 -9.58 16.85
CA ILE A 202 10.28 -9.06 17.90
C ILE A 202 10.90 -9.23 19.28
N ALA A 203 11.44 -10.41 19.59
CA ALA A 203 12.12 -10.65 20.86
C ALA A 203 13.34 -9.74 21.06
N ARG A 204 14.10 -9.47 20.00
CA ARG A 204 15.21 -8.50 20.00
C ARG A 204 14.74 -7.08 20.30
N GLN A 205 13.66 -6.62 19.65
CA GLN A 205 13.07 -5.31 19.91
C GLN A 205 12.58 -5.18 21.35
N MET A 206 11.88 -6.19 21.87
CA MET A 206 11.41 -6.20 23.26
C MET A 206 12.59 -6.07 24.23
N ARG A 207 13.67 -6.87 24.07
CA ARG A 207 14.89 -6.76 24.89
C ARG A 207 15.52 -5.38 24.82
N ALA A 208 15.57 -4.77 23.64
CA ALA A 208 16.13 -3.43 23.47
C ALA A 208 15.31 -2.36 24.21
N ILE A 209 13.98 -2.46 24.18
CA ILE A 209 13.08 -1.52 24.86
C ILE A 209 13.24 -1.64 26.39
N CYS A 210 13.34 -2.87 26.93
CA CYS A 210 13.41 -3.10 28.37
C CYS A 210 14.85 -3.26 28.91
N ALA A 211 15.88 -2.91 28.16
CA ALA A 211 17.28 -3.10 28.54
C ALA A 211 17.67 -2.47 29.89
N THR A 212 17.01 -1.36 30.24
CA THR A 212 17.23 -0.64 31.52
C THR A 212 16.15 -0.89 32.57
N SER A 213 15.21 -1.83 32.28
CA SER A 213 14.12 -2.13 33.19
C SER A 213 14.63 -2.72 34.48
N ARG A 214 14.06 -2.26 35.61
CA ARG A 214 14.29 -2.80 36.97
C ARG A 214 13.07 -3.56 37.48
N ARG A 215 12.03 -3.71 36.66
CA ARG A 215 10.76 -4.33 37.05
C ARG A 215 10.63 -5.76 36.59
N LEU A 216 11.29 -6.10 35.47
CA LEU A 216 11.29 -7.49 34.98
C LEU A 216 12.11 -8.39 35.92
N ARG A 217 11.53 -9.53 36.27
CA ARG A 217 12.13 -10.48 37.18
C ARG A 217 13.09 -11.41 36.45
N LYS A 218 14.13 -11.82 37.19
CA LYS A 218 15.07 -12.85 36.74
C LYS A 218 14.69 -14.17 37.40
N ARG A 219 14.35 -15.15 36.59
CA ARG A 219 13.94 -16.46 37.06
C ARG A 219 14.98 -17.11 38.02
N GLU A 220 16.25 -17.01 37.65
CA GLU A 220 17.36 -17.55 38.46
C GLU A 220 17.40 -16.94 39.86
N ALA A 221 17.18 -15.64 39.99
CA ALA A 221 17.22 -14.95 41.25
C ALA A 221 16.05 -15.32 42.18
N GLU A 222 14.87 -15.60 41.59
CA GLU A 222 13.64 -15.77 42.38
C GLU A 222 13.22 -17.23 42.57
N LEU A 223 13.44 -18.10 41.57
CA LEU A 223 12.95 -19.48 41.61
C LEU A 223 14.04 -20.50 41.89
N TYR A 224 15.31 -20.16 41.64
CA TYR A 224 16.41 -21.13 41.81
C TYR A 224 17.36 -20.81 42.95
N SER A 225 17.19 -19.66 43.62
CA SER A 225 18.06 -19.17 44.67
C SER A 225 17.64 -19.59 46.11
N GLY A 226 16.49 -20.23 46.29
CA GLY A 226 15.94 -20.59 47.59
C GLY A 226 15.63 -22.08 47.76
N ASP A 227 15.62 -22.57 48.99
CA ASP A 227 15.12 -23.90 49.31
C ASP A 227 13.59 -23.94 49.17
N THR A 228 13.11 -24.46 48.05
CA THR A 228 11.69 -24.63 47.73
C THR A 228 11.17 -26.02 48.16
N GLY A 229 11.98 -26.86 48.75
CA GLY A 229 11.70 -28.29 48.94
C GLY A 229 10.55 -28.62 49.88
N ALA A 230 10.08 -27.69 50.70
CA ALA A 230 9.04 -27.94 51.71
C ALA A 230 7.66 -27.32 51.36
N ALA A 231 7.57 -26.41 50.42
CA ALA A 231 6.30 -25.74 50.13
C ALA A 231 5.47 -26.48 49.04
N PRO A 232 4.19 -26.83 49.32
CA PRO A 232 3.34 -27.52 48.34
C PRO A 232 2.94 -26.62 47.16
N THR A 233 3.15 -25.30 47.23
CA THR A 233 2.84 -24.33 46.22
C THR A 233 3.89 -23.21 46.19
N PHE A 234 4.25 -22.77 44.98
CA PHE A 234 5.13 -21.62 44.82
C PHE A 234 4.38 -20.30 45.10
N ARG A 235 5.06 -19.34 45.71
CA ARG A 235 4.52 -18.01 46.03
C ARG A 235 4.13 -17.23 44.75
N HIS A 236 4.88 -17.39 43.69
CA HIS A 236 4.66 -16.77 42.42
C HIS A 236 4.41 -17.81 41.31
N LYS A 237 3.62 -17.45 40.30
CA LYS A 237 3.41 -18.29 39.12
C LYS A 237 4.74 -18.56 38.42
N VAL A 238 5.00 -19.82 38.09
CA VAL A 238 6.24 -20.22 37.40
C VAL A 238 6.32 -19.67 35.98
N GLN A 239 5.18 -19.43 35.34
CA GLN A 239 5.10 -18.89 33.99
C GLN A 239 4.01 -17.80 33.88
N PRO A 240 4.28 -16.66 33.18
CA PRO A 240 3.25 -15.69 32.83
C PRO A 240 2.18 -16.30 31.92
N TYR A 241 1.05 -15.62 31.76
CA TYR A 241 0.01 -15.98 30.83
C TYR A 241 0.52 -15.94 29.37
N TYR A 242 -0.14 -16.65 28.46
CA TYR A 242 0.26 -16.70 27.05
C TYR A 242 0.31 -15.33 26.38
N SER A 243 -0.67 -14.47 26.64
CA SER A 243 -0.71 -13.09 26.15
C SER A 243 0.49 -12.24 26.58
N LEU A 244 1.20 -12.62 27.63
CA LEU A 244 2.40 -11.94 28.10
C LEU A 244 3.69 -12.56 27.53
N ARG A 245 3.80 -13.90 27.58
CA ARG A 245 5.04 -14.59 27.22
C ARG A 245 5.13 -15.07 25.77
N CYS A 246 3.99 -15.17 25.05
CA CYS A 246 3.99 -15.61 23.66
C CYS A 246 3.96 -14.45 22.65
N ILE A 247 4.25 -13.22 23.09
CA ILE A 247 4.28 -12.03 22.25
C ILE A 247 5.20 -12.20 21.03
N PRO A 248 6.46 -12.69 21.17
CA PRO A 248 7.31 -12.91 20.01
C PRO A 248 6.70 -13.88 18.98
N GLN A 249 6.01 -14.94 19.46
CA GLN A 249 5.36 -15.92 18.60
C GLN A 249 4.09 -15.41 17.94
N ILE A 250 3.42 -14.41 18.54
CA ILE A 250 2.18 -13.81 18.01
C ILE A 250 2.51 -12.68 17.04
N LEU A 251 3.43 -11.78 17.40
CA LEU A 251 3.78 -10.61 16.59
C LEU A 251 4.82 -10.91 15.50
N GLY A 252 5.61 -11.98 15.65
CA GLY A 252 6.59 -12.40 14.64
C GLY A 252 5.98 -12.64 13.26
N PRO A 253 4.94 -13.48 13.13
CA PRO A 253 4.25 -13.70 11.86
C PRO A 253 3.63 -12.42 11.27
N VAL A 254 3.18 -11.49 12.12
CA VAL A 254 2.67 -10.17 11.68
C VAL A 254 3.79 -9.35 11.04
N LEU A 255 4.97 -9.32 11.68
CA LEU A 255 6.14 -8.63 11.12
C LEU A 255 6.56 -9.23 9.77
N GLU A 256 6.59 -10.57 9.66
CA GLU A 256 6.94 -11.24 8.39
C GLU A 256 5.93 -10.94 7.28
N THR A 257 4.63 -10.94 7.59
CA THR A 257 3.57 -10.57 6.63
C THR A 257 3.72 -9.12 6.18
N ILE A 258 3.97 -8.19 7.10
CA ILE A 258 4.21 -6.77 6.76
C ILE A 258 5.44 -6.64 5.85
N SER A 259 6.53 -7.36 6.15
CA SER A 259 7.76 -7.31 5.37
C SER A 259 7.59 -7.91 3.97
N GLN A 260 6.82 -8.98 3.83
CA GLN A 260 6.51 -9.56 2.52
C GLN A 260 5.61 -8.63 1.69
N ALA A 261 4.58 -8.05 2.31
CA ALA A 261 3.70 -7.09 1.65
C ALA A 261 4.49 -5.86 1.17
N GLU A 262 5.46 -5.36 1.97
CA GLU A 262 6.33 -4.26 1.55
C GLU A 262 7.12 -4.61 0.31
N LYS A 263 7.74 -5.78 0.27
CA LYS A 263 8.51 -6.23 -0.89
C LYS A 263 7.65 -6.20 -2.16
N ILE A 264 6.48 -6.81 -2.12
CA ILE A 264 5.57 -6.89 -3.27
C ILE A 264 5.07 -5.51 -3.68
N LEU A 265 4.66 -4.67 -2.72
CA LEU A 265 4.18 -3.31 -3.03
C LEU A 265 5.27 -2.41 -3.62
N VAL A 266 6.53 -2.56 -3.18
CA VAL A 266 7.66 -1.80 -3.75
C VAL A 266 7.98 -2.30 -5.17
N GLU A 267 7.90 -3.60 -5.41
CA GLU A 267 8.05 -4.18 -6.76
C GLU A 267 6.95 -3.66 -7.68
N GLU A 268 5.69 -3.68 -7.25
CA GLU A 268 4.54 -3.18 -8.02
C GLU A 268 4.64 -1.67 -8.27
N PHE A 269 5.02 -0.89 -7.27
CA PHE A 269 5.21 0.57 -7.40
C PHE A 269 6.23 0.94 -8.47
N ASN A 270 7.28 0.13 -8.65
CA ASN A 270 8.33 0.35 -9.64
C ASN A 270 8.09 -0.38 -10.96
N ALA A 271 7.00 -1.13 -11.07
CA ALA A 271 6.66 -1.91 -12.26
C ALA A 271 6.11 -1.05 -13.41
N VAL A 272 5.98 -1.68 -14.57
CA VAL A 272 5.20 -1.19 -15.70
C VAL A 272 3.91 -1.97 -15.73
N ASP A 273 2.86 -1.38 -15.18
CA ASP A 273 1.53 -1.96 -14.99
C ASP A 273 0.56 -1.65 -16.13
N ASP A 274 1.08 -1.38 -17.32
CA ASP A 274 0.34 -0.98 -18.52
C ASP A 274 -0.05 -2.14 -19.44
N ASN A 275 -0.98 -1.85 -20.37
CA ASN A 275 -1.24 -2.63 -21.55
C ASN A 275 -1.82 -1.71 -22.67
N PRO A 276 -1.23 -1.72 -23.85
CA PRO A 276 0.02 -2.39 -24.25
C PRO A 276 1.27 -1.73 -23.67
N VAL A 277 2.35 -2.51 -23.55
CA VAL A 277 3.67 -2.02 -23.13
C VAL A 277 4.51 -1.75 -24.37
N VAL A 278 5.12 -0.56 -24.44
CA VAL A 278 6.01 -0.16 -25.52
C VAL A 278 7.44 -0.48 -25.14
N ASP A 279 8.17 -1.18 -26.01
CA ASP A 279 9.61 -1.39 -25.85
C ASP A 279 10.38 -0.66 -26.96
N PRO A 280 10.89 0.57 -26.69
CA PRO A 280 11.61 1.34 -27.68
C PRO A 280 12.93 0.70 -28.11
N ALA A 281 13.59 -0.05 -27.20
CA ALA A 281 14.86 -0.69 -27.49
C ALA A 281 14.70 -1.87 -28.47
N ALA A 282 13.63 -2.64 -28.32
CA ALA A 282 13.28 -3.72 -29.24
C ALA A 282 12.48 -3.26 -30.45
N GLY A 283 12.01 -1.99 -30.49
CA GLY A 283 11.15 -1.46 -31.53
C GLY A 283 9.81 -2.18 -31.62
N THR A 284 9.27 -2.69 -30.51
CA THR A 284 8.07 -3.51 -30.48
C THR A 284 7.07 -3.09 -29.42
N ILE A 285 5.85 -3.61 -29.51
CA ILE A 285 4.76 -3.37 -28.58
C ILE A 285 4.20 -4.73 -28.14
N TYR A 286 4.14 -4.92 -26.81
CA TYR A 286 3.61 -6.15 -26.22
C TYR A 286 2.20 -5.93 -25.68
N HIS A 287 1.32 -6.88 -25.96
CA HIS A 287 -0.03 -6.93 -25.40
C HIS A 287 -0.03 -7.98 -24.29
N GLY A 288 -0.36 -7.56 -23.06
CA GLY A 288 -0.27 -8.42 -21.89
C GLY A 288 -1.27 -8.03 -20.79
N GLY A 289 -1.04 -8.55 -19.59
CA GLY A 289 -1.92 -8.40 -18.45
C GLY A 289 -1.27 -7.73 -17.23
N ASN A 290 -0.25 -6.90 -17.40
CA ASN A 290 0.48 -6.27 -16.28
C ASN A 290 -0.43 -5.36 -15.42
N PHE A 291 -1.59 -4.99 -15.92
CA PHE A 291 -2.62 -4.25 -15.19
C PHE A 291 -3.41 -5.10 -14.17
N HIS A 292 -3.17 -6.40 -14.08
CA HIS A 292 -3.91 -7.29 -13.19
C HIS A 292 -3.45 -7.16 -11.74
N GLY A 293 -4.38 -6.90 -10.82
CA GLY A 293 -4.08 -6.49 -9.46
C GLY A 293 -3.85 -7.61 -8.44
N ASP A 294 -3.72 -8.89 -8.85
CA ASP A 294 -3.66 -10.02 -7.92
C ASP A 294 -2.49 -9.98 -6.94
N TYR A 295 -1.34 -9.49 -7.36
CA TYR A 295 -0.20 -9.34 -6.45
C TYR A 295 -0.53 -8.45 -5.26
N VAL A 296 -1.11 -7.26 -5.53
CA VAL A 296 -1.47 -6.31 -4.48
C VAL A 296 -2.64 -6.81 -3.65
N SER A 297 -3.70 -7.33 -4.30
CA SER A 297 -4.91 -7.77 -3.60
C SER A 297 -4.63 -8.91 -2.62
N LEU A 298 -3.85 -9.92 -3.04
CA LEU A 298 -3.48 -11.04 -2.19
C LEU A 298 -2.66 -10.59 -0.97
N GLU A 299 -1.69 -9.68 -1.16
CA GLU A 299 -0.90 -9.16 -0.05
C GLU A 299 -1.74 -8.31 0.91
N MET A 300 -2.70 -7.54 0.40
CA MET A 300 -3.59 -6.76 1.26
C MET A 300 -4.54 -7.65 2.06
N ASP A 301 -5.00 -8.77 1.52
CA ASP A 301 -5.81 -9.74 2.27
C ASP A 301 -4.98 -10.42 3.38
N LYS A 302 -3.75 -10.82 3.10
CA LYS A 302 -2.82 -11.31 4.14
C LYS A 302 -2.57 -10.27 5.22
N LEU A 303 -2.37 -9.01 4.83
CA LEU A 303 -2.16 -7.90 5.78
C LEU A 303 -3.37 -7.69 6.68
N LYS A 304 -4.61 -7.77 6.17
CA LYS A 304 -5.83 -7.72 6.98
C LYS A 304 -5.85 -8.83 8.02
N ILE A 305 -5.52 -10.08 7.63
CA ILE A 305 -5.43 -11.22 8.54
C ILE A 305 -4.38 -10.95 9.62
N ALA A 306 -3.20 -10.48 9.25
CA ALA A 306 -2.11 -10.19 10.18
C ALA A 306 -2.49 -9.10 11.19
N VAL A 307 -3.09 -7.99 10.74
CA VAL A 307 -3.56 -6.91 11.62
C VAL A 307 -4.66 -7.41 12.56
N THR A 308 -5.60 -8.22 12.06
CA THR A 308 -6.64 -8.84 12.90
C THR A 308 -6.02 -9.74 13.98
N LYS A 309 -5.03 -10.55 13.62
CA LYS A 309 -4.30 -11.38 14.60
C LYS A 309 -3.58 -10.54 15.66
N MET A 310 -3.00 -9.43 15.26
CA MET A 310 -2.36 -8.49 16.19
C MET A 310 -3.36 -7.89 17.18
N THR A 311 -4.55 -7.47 16.70
CA THR A 311 -5.59 -6.90 17.58
C THR A 311 -6.19 -7.91 18.55
N MET A 312 -6.13 -9.21 18.25
CA MET A 312 -6.56 -10.26 19.19
C MET A 312 -5.60 -10.44 20.39
N LEU A 313 -4.40 -9.86 20.36
CA LEU A 313 -3.47 -9.85 21.48
C LEU A 313 -3.82 -8.76 22.50
N ALA A 314 -4.44 -7.67 22.05
CA ALA A 314 -4.85 -6.55 22.91
C ALA A 314 -6.08 -6.90 23.74
#